data_b12b9c624de587149aaf8876cc60a7c7
#
_entry.id   b12b9c624de587149aaf8876cc60a7c7
#
_cell.length_a   1.000
_cell.length_b   1.000
_cell.length_c   1.000
_cell.angle_alpha   90.00
_cell.angle_beta   90.00
_cell.angle_gamma   90.00
#
_symmetry.space_group_name_H-M   'P 1'
#
loop_
_entity.id
_entity.type
_entity.pdbx_description
1 polymer ?
#
loop_
_entity_poly.entity_id
_entity_poly.type
_entity_poly.pdbx_seq_one_letter_code
_entity_poly.pdbx_strand_id
1 'polypeptide(L)'
;QGVPDDDAAPREATDGAPSVEGWYVDNRGRLWAADAAGELRYTVTATAPWIACDLVDVDTGDVRALMRVAVAGGVRERALDRDVLLNQTRIIGALAPLGANVSSTNSKDVVRYLTDCERRCAGERPRARSVTHLGWADGPLGAFMPYDEGEMRFDPSPDEALKARPFMEPAGTLAEWVAGIAPARAASPLFRCVLAASFASPLVALLGVQTFIVYLWGRSRSGKTPTLKAAGSVWGDPTEGSDSYFRTFADTPKSIVRAAALLHDIPVIIDELQ
;
A
#
# COMPACT_ATOMS: atom_id res chain seq x y z
N GLN A 1 0.90 -19.02 39.25
CA GLN A 1 1.58 -17.69 39.25
C GLN A 1 0.54 -16.69 38.83
N GLY A 2 0.13 -15.77 39.77
CA GLY A 2 -0.99 -14.89 39.62
C GLY A 2 -0.85 -13.94 38.42
N VAL A 3 -2.01 -13.41 38.00
CA VAL A 3 -2.12 -12.32 36.99
C VAL A 3 -1.13 -11.23 37.37
N PRO A 4 -0.21 -10.82 36.45
CA PRO A 4 0.72 -9.74 36.74
C PRO A 4 -0.04 -8.47 37.07
N ASP A 5 0.34 -7.84 38.18
CA ASP A 5 -0.24 -6.63 38.73
C ASP A 5 -0.32 -5.52 37.68
N ASP A 6 -1.46 -4.83 37.59
CA ASP A 6 -1.94 -4.01 36.48
C ASP A 6 -1.52 -2.52 36.61
N ASP A 7 -0.39 -2.22 37.25
CA ASP A 7 0.08 -0.84 37.40
C ASP A 7 1.06 -0.41 36.30
N ALA A 8 0.54 0.48 35.47
CA ALA A 8 1.23 1.35 34.51
C ALA A 8 1.53 0.78 33.11
N ALA A 9 0.64 1.04 32.14
CA ALA A 9 0.98 1.51 30.79
C ALA A 9 -0.28 1.73 29.93
N PRO A 10 -0.21 2.54 28.88
CA PRO A 10 -1.39 3.11 28.25
C PRO A 10 -2.24 2.04 27.54
N ARG A 11 -3.54 2.07 27.83
CA ARG A 11 -4.56 1.20 27.22
C ARG A 11 -4.78 1.45 25.72
N GLU A 12 -4.18 2.49 25.16
CA GLU A 12 -4.38 2.90 23.75
C GLU A 12 -3.74 1.98 22.71
N ALA A 13 -2.72 1.20 23.07
CA ALA A 13 -1.97 0.40 22.10
C ALA A 13 -2.66 -0.90 21.66
N THR A 14 -3.66 -1.38 22.39
CA THR A 14 -4.37 -2.65 22.10
C THR A 14 -5.87 -2.44 21.88
N ASP A 15 -6.35 -1.20 21.81
CA ASP A 15 -7.72 -0.89 21.48
C ASP A 15 -8.06 -1.47 20.09
N GLY A 16 -8.96 -2.45 20.09
CA GLY A 16 -9.39 -3.18 18.89
C GLY A 16 -8.91 -4.63 18.78
N ALA A 17 -8.05 -5.11 19.68
CA ALA A 17 -7.76 -6.54 19.74
C ALA A 17 -8.99 -7.30 20.25
N PRO A 18 -9.51 -8.32 19.51
CA PRO A 18 -10.71 -9.03 19.91
C PRO A 18 -10.45 -9.89 21.16
N SER A 19 -11.42 -9.93 22.06
CA SER A 19 -11.43 -10.90 23.15
C SER A 19 -11.84 -12.26 22.60
N VAL A 20 -10.97 -13.25 22.73
CA VAL A 20 -11.17 -14.61 22.21
C VAL A 20 -10.93 -15.62 23.31
N GLU A 21 -11.86 -16.56 23.48
CA GLU A 21 -11.74 -17.63 24.46
C GLU A 21 -10.45 -18.45 24.28
N GLY A 22 -9.76 -18.72 25.38
CA GLY A 22 -8.46 -19.39 25.36
C GLY A 22 -7.26 -18.48 25.11
N TRP A 23 -7.49 -17.18 24.93
CA TRP A 23 -6.45 -16.18 24.66
C TRP A 23 -6.66 -14.91 25.48
N TYR A 24 -5.56 -14.31 25.92
CA TYR A 24 -5.59 -13.05 26.66
C TYR A 24 -4.49 -12.12 26.14
N VAL A 25 -4.84 -10.88 25.85
CA VAL A 25 -3.88 -9.81 25.53
C VAL A 25 -3.81 -8.89 26.73
N ASP A 26 -2.62 -8.77 27.32
CA ASP A 26 -2.44 -7.92 28.50
C ASP A 26 -2.26 -6.43 28.13
N ASN A 27 -2.22 -5.56 29.15
CA ASN A 27 -2.06 -4.12 28.98
C ASN A 27 -0.71 -3.69 28.37
N ARG A 28 0.26 -4.62 28.28
CA ARG A 28 1.56 -4.43 27.59
C ARG A 28 1.55 -4.96 26.17
N GLY A 29 0.39 -5.43 25.67
CA GLY A 29 0.25 -6.00 24.34
C GLY A 29 0.83 -7.40 24.17
N ARG A 30 1.09 -8.14 25.26
CA ARG A 30 1.57 -9.52 25.19
C ARG A 30 0.39 -10.46 25.02
N LEU A 31 0.55 -11.45 24.15
CA LEU A 31 -0.44 -12.52 23.95
C LEU A 31 -0.12 -13.70 24.85
N TRP A 32 -1.12 -14.14 25.61
CA TRP A 32 -1.09 -15.28 26.51
C TRP A 32 -2.05 -16.36 26.04
N ALA A 33 -1.67 -17.61 26.16
CA ALA A 33 -2.59 -18.72 26.09
C ALA A 33 -3.23 -18.93 27.47
N ALA A 34 -4.56 -19.10 27.50
CA ALA A 34 -5.33 -19.39 28.69
C ALA A 34 -5.96 -20.78 28.59
N ASP A 35 -6.33 -21.37 29.74
CA ASP A 35 -7.09 -22.61 29.77
C ASP A 35 -8.61 -22.36 29.77
N ALA A 36 -9.38 -23.46 29.84
CA ALA A 36 -10.84 -23.38 29.86
C ALA A 36 -11.42 -22.69 31.12
N ALA A 37 -10.61 -22.56 32.19
CA ALA A 37 -10.97 -21.82 33.39
C ALA A 37 -10.55 -20.35 33.33
N GLY A 38 -9.86 -19.93 32.25
CA GLY A 38 -9.34 -18.57 32.06
C GLY A 38 -7.99 -18.35 32.76
N GLU A 39 -7.35 -19.36 33.32
CA GLU A 39 -6.03 -19.24 33.91
C GLU A 39 -4.94 -19.14 32.82
N LEU A 40 -4.04 -18.15 32.97
CA LEU A 40 -2.93 -17.95 32.05
C LEU A 40 -1.89 -19.05 32.17
N ARG A 41 -1.55 -19.70 31.06
CA ARG A 41 -0.59 -20.82 31.02
C ARG A 41 0.81 -20.36 30.63
N TYR A 42 0.95 -19.63 29.49
CA TYR A 42 2.25 -19.16 29.03
C TYR A 42 2.10 -18.00 28.06
N THR A 43 3.13 -17.17 27.97
CA THR A 43 3.21 -16.09 26.99
C THR A 43 3.52 -16.65 25.62
N VAL A 44 2.66 -16.39 24.65
CA VAL A 44 2.83 -16.80 23.25
C VAL A 44 3.77 -15.86 22.50
N THR A 45 3.53 -14.55 22.62
CA THR A 45 4.38 -13.52 22.02
C THR A 45 4.34 -12.23 22.84
N ALA A 46 5.45 -11.49 22.80
CA ALA A 46 5.56 -10.20 23.46
C ALA A 46 4.74 -9.09 22.78
N THR A 47 4.28 -9.32 21.55
CA THR A 47 3.50 -8.38 20.76
C THR A 47 2.34 -9.10 20.09
N ALA A 48 1.13 -8.93 20.60
CA ALA A 48 -0.06 -9.56 20.03
C ALA A 48 -0.39 -8.94 18.67
N PRO A 49 -0.45 -9.72 17.58
CA PRO A 49 -1.02 -9.27 16.34
C PRO A 49 -2.55 -9.44 16.35
N TRP A 50 -3.30 -8.53 15.71
CA TRP A 50 -4.74 -8.71 15.53
C TRP A 50 -5.19 -8.22 14.16
N ILE A 51 -6.35 -8.71 13.72
CA ILE A 51 -6.98 -8.31 12.47
C ILE A 51 -7.92 -7.14 12.77
N ALA A 52 -7.60 -5.97 12.24
CA ALA A 52 -8.36 -4.76 12.50
C ALA A 52 -9.61 -4.66 11.62
N CYS A 53 -9.48 -4.98 10.34
CA CYS A 53 -10.60 -4.99 9.40
C CYS A 53 -10.32 -5.90 8.21
N ASP A 54 -11.37 -6.19 7.44
CA ASP A 54 -11.27 -6.83 6.13
C ASP A 54 -11.17 -5.73 5.06
N LEU A 55 -10.12 -5.78 4.25
CA LEU A 55 -9.96 -4.93 3.08
C LEU A 55 -10.56 -5.66 1.87
N VAL A 56 -11.58 -5.06 1.28
CA VAL A 56 -12.25 -5.60 0.09
C VAL A 56 -11.78 -4.79 -1.11
N ASP A 57 -11.04 -5.42 -2.00
CA ASP A 57 -10.65 -4.82 -3.27
C ASP A 57 -11.90 -4.58 -4.13
N VAL A 58 -12.10 -3.35 -4.56
CA VAL A 58 -13.33 -2.94 -5.25
C VAL A 58 -13.42 -3.42 -6.70
N ASP A 59 -12.26 -3.71 -7.31
CA ASP A 59 -12.19 -4.11 -8.71
C ASP A 59 -12.20 -5.64 -8.86
N THR A 60 -11.60 -6.37 -7.92
CA THR A 60 -11.50 -7.83 -7.96
C THR A 60 -12.46 -8.54 -7.02
N GLY A 61 -12.90 -7.87 -5.95
CA GLY A 61 -13.67 -8.47 -4.86
C GLY A 61 -12.83 -9.29 -3.89
N ASP A 62 -11.51 -9.33 -4.05
CA ASP A 62 -10.60 -10.05 -3.15
C ASP A 62 -10.62 -9.45 -1.75
N VAL A 63 -10.52 -10.31 -0.74
CA VAL A 63 -10.54 -9.89 0.66
C VAL A 63 -9.20 -10.17 1.32
N ARG A 64 -8.52 -9.11 1.76
CA ARG A 64 -7.27 -9.16 2.53
C ARG A 64 -7.55 -8.77 3.99
N ALA A 65 -6.72 -9.23 4.92
CA ALA A 65 -6.84 -8.87 6.32
C ALA A 65 -5.87 -7.74 6.67
N LEU A 66 -6.36 -6.64 7.22
CA LEU A 66 -5.51 -5.59 7.78
C LEU A 66 -5.00 -6.03 9.15
N MET A 67 -3.76 -6.48 9.18
CA MET A 67 -3.08 -6.84 10.43
C MET A 67 -2.54 -5.61 11.13
N ARG A 68 -2.68 -5.59 12.44
CA ARG A 68 -2.05 -4.61 13.34
C ARG A 68 -1.19 -5.28 14.38
N VAL A 69 -0.12 -4.60 14.76
CA VAL A 69 0.81 -5.01 15.82
C VAL A 69 1.15 -3.78 16.65
N ALA A 70 0.93 -3.86 17.95
CA ALA A 70 1.37 -2.82 18.88
C ALA A 70 2.87 -2.95 19.14
N VAL A 71 3.62 -1.89 18.87
CA VAL A 71 5.07 -1.82 19.08
C VAL A 71 5.43 -0.56 19.87
N ALA A 72 6.66 -0.51 20.41
CA ALA A 72 7.14 0.71 21.04
C ALA A 72 7.08 1.88 20.04
N GLY A 73 6.29 2.90 20.36
CA GLY A 73 6.09 4.07 19.50
C GLY A 73 4.81 4.05 18.65
N GLY A 74 3.91 3.08 18.85
CA GLY A 74 2.58 3.09 18.23
C GLY A 74 2.16 1.75 17.63
N VAL A 75 1.20 1.80 16.72
CA VAL A 75 0.67 0.63 16.01
C VAL A 75 1.25 0.61 14.60
N ARG A 76 1.78 -0.53 14.20
CA ARG A 76 2.15 -0.78 12.79
C ARG A 76 1.11 -1.67 12.15
N GLU A 77 0.85 -1.44 10.87
CA GLU A 77 -0.17 -2.18 10.15
C GLU A 77 0.30 -2.60 8.76
N ARG A 78 -0.30 -3.69 8.27
CA ARG A 78 -0.06 -4.24 6.93
C ARG A 78 -1.23 -5.10 6.52
N ALA A 79 -1.66 -5.00 5.26
CA ALA A 79 -2.59 -5.94 4.69
C ALA A 79 -1.87 -7.26 4.34
N LEU A 80 -2.51 -8.37 4.66
CA LEU A 80 -2.01 -9.70 4.37
C LEU A 80 -3.09 -10.53 3.68
N ASP A 81 -2.66 -11.35 2.74
CA ASP A 81 -3.52 -12.34 2.11
C ASP A 81 -3.90 -13.42 3.12
N ARG A 82 -5.09 -13.97 3.00
CA ARG A 82 -5.64 -14.96 3.94
C ARG A 82 -4.80 -16.24 4.04
N ASP A 83 -4.20 -16.66 2.94
CA ASP A 83 -3.32 -17.82 2.91
C ASP A 83 -2.00 -17.62 3.69
N VAL A 84 -1.56 -16.36 3.84
CA VAL A 84 -0.41 -16.00 4.69
C VAL A 84 -0.77 -16.12 6.15
N LEU A 85 -1.96 -15.67 6.57
CA LEU A 85 -2.42 -15.74 7.96
C LEU A 85 -2.50 -17.15 8.50
N LEU A 86 -2.91 -18.10 7.66
CA LEU A 86 -3.12 -19.49 8.04
C LEU A 86 -1.86 -20.36 7.90
N ASN A 87 -0.75 -19.78 7.45
CA ASN A 87 0.49 -20.52 7.19
C ASN A 87 1.58 -20.18 8.21
N GLN A 88 1.99 -21.15 9.02
CA GLN A 88 2.96 -21.00 10.11
C GLN A 88 4.34 -20.49 9.65
N THR A 89 4.76 -20.80 8.43
CA THR A 89 6.05 -20.35 7.89
C THR A 89 5.94 -18.94 7.30
N ARG A 90 4.87 -18.67 6.54
CA ARG A 90 4.68 -17.39 5.86
C ARG A 90 4.35 -16.26 6.83
N ILE A 91 3.61 -16.54 7.90
CA ILE A 91 3.23 -15.56 8.92
C ILE A 91 4.44 -14.92 9.60
N ILE A 92 5.52 -15.66 9.80
CA ILE A 92 6.77 -15.14 10.39
C ILE A 92 7.32 -14.00 9.53
N GLY A 93 7.52 -14.25 8.23
CA GLY A 93 8.03 -13.26 7.30
C GLY A 93 7.10 -12.06 7.11
N ALA A 94 5.80 -12.25 7.31
CA ALA A 94 4.81 -11.20 7.18
C ALA A 94 4.72 -10.28 8.42
N LEU A 95 4.81 -10.82 9.63
CA LEU A 95 4.65 -10.09 10.89
C LEU A 95 5.97 -9.58 11.48
N ALA A 96 7.10 -10.24 11.24
CA ALA A 96 8.39 -9.82 11.74
C ALA A 96 8.79 -8.38 11.31
N PRO A 97 8.58 -7.95 10.05
CA PRO A 97 8.85 -6.57 9.64
C PRO A 97 7.98 -5.52 10.35
N LEU A 98 6.81 -5.93 10.87
CA LEU A 98 5.96 -5.06 11.69
C LEU A 98 6.48 -4.93 13.13
N GLY A 99 7.49 -5.69 13.50
CA GLY A 99 8.03 -5.72 14.87
C GLY A 99 7.34 -6.75 15.77
N ALA A 100 6.53 -7.64 15.21
CA ALA A 100 5.96 -8.74 15.98
C ALA A 100 7.04 -9.76 16.35
N ASN A 101 7.04 -10.20 17.61
CA ASN A 101 7.92 -11.26 18.08
C ASN A 101 7.34 -12.64 17.71
N VAL A 102 7.45 -12.99 16.41
CA VAL A 102 6.99 -14.25 15.84
C VAL A 102 8.16 -15.02 15.25
N SER A 103 8.29 -16.29 15.61
CA SER A 103 9.37 -17.18 15.20
C SER A 103 8.84 -18.59 14.95
N SER A 104 9.68 -19.51 14.53
CA SER A 104 9.31 -20.92 14.36
C SER A 104 8.83 -21.60 15.65
N THR A 105 9.18 -21.08 16.82
CA THR A 105 8.80 -21.65 18.12
C THR A 105 7.37 -21.30 18.53
N ASN A 106 6.85 -20.12 18.13
CA ASN A 106 5.53 -19.63 18.54
C ASN A 106 4.55 -19.41 17.37
N SER A 107 4.99 -19.54 16.12
CA SER A 107 4.15 -19.29 14.94
C SER A 107 2.90 -20.17 14.91
N LYS A 108 2.99 -21.41 15.42
CA LYS A 108 1.84 -22.32 15.51
C LYS A 108 0.73 -21.75 16.40
N ASP A 109 1.08 -21.23 17.57
CA ASP A 109 0.12 -20.65 18.50
C ASP A 109 -0.40 -19.29 18.01
N VAL A 110 0.45 -18.49 17.36
CA VAL A 110 0.01 -17.24 16.71
C VAL A 110 -1.01 -17.52 15.59
N VAL A 111 -0.77 -18.50 14.73
CA VAL A 111 -1.73 -18.90 13.69
C VAL A 111 -3.02 -19.42 14.30
N ARG A 112 -2.93 -20.22 15.37
CA ARG A 112 -4.12 -20.70 16.09
C ARG A 112 -4.93 -19.56 16.67
N TYR A 113 -4.28 -18.61 17.34
CA TYR A 113 -4.92 -17.40 17.87
C TYR A 113 -5.64 -16.61 16.75
N LEU A 114 -4.96 -16.34 15.64
CA LEU A 114 -5.54 -15.63 14.51
C LEU A 114 -6.72 -16.39 13.90
N THR A 115 -6.64 -17.71 13.82
CA THR A 115 -7.75 -18.56 13.35
C THR A 115 -8.96 -18.47 14.28
N ASP A 116 -8.73 -18.44 15.59
CA ASP A 116 -9.80 -18.30 16.59
C ASP A 116 -10.41 -16.89 16.54
N CYS A 117 -9.58 -15.83 16.32
CA CYS A 117 -10.06 -14.47 16.03
C CYS A 117 -10.92 -14.41 14.76
N GLU A 118 -10.51 -15.08 13.68
CA GLU A 118 -11.28 -15.20 12.45
C GLU A 118 -12.67 -15.81 12.72
N ARG A 119 -12.69 -16.92 13.44
CA ARG A 119 -13.91 -17.63 13.76
C ARG A 119 -14.85 -16.83 14.66
N ARG A 120 -14.29 -16.16 15.68
CA ARG A 120 -15.08 -15.37 16.64
C ARG A 120 -15.70 -14.11 16.02
N CYS A 121 -14.95 -13.43 15.16
CA CYS A 121 -15.35 -12.18 14.53
C CYS A 121 -15.99 -12.36 13.14
N ALA A 122 -16.33 -13.58 12.77
CA ALA A 122 -16.93 -13.86 11.47
C ALA A 122 -18.25 -13.07 11.31
N GLY A 123 -18.28 -12.19 10.31
CA GLY A 123 -19.44 -11.34 10.00
C GLY A 123 -19.58 -10.06 10.82
N GLU A 124 -18.83 -9.90 11.91
CA GLU A 124 -18.87 -8.71 12.78
C GLU A 124 -17.68 -7.74 12.51
N ARG A 125 -16.67 -8.22 11.78
CA ARG A 125 -15.47 -7.43 11.52
C ARG A 125 -15.78 -6.26 10.59
N PRO A 126 -15.22 -5.07 10.90
CA PRO A 126 -15.32 -3.93 10.00
C PRO A 126 -14.77 -4.27 8.61
N ARG A 127 -15.39 -3.73 7.58
CA ARG A 127 -14.93 -3.84 6.20
C ARG A 127 -14.58 -2.46 5.69
N ALA A 128 -13.44 -2.36 5.01
CA ALA A 128 -13.02 -1.14 4.33
C ALA A 128 -12.82 -1.45 2.85
N ARG A 129 -13.16 -0.49 2.01
CA ARG A 129 -12.90 -0.56 0.57
C ARG A 129 -11.42 -0.34 0.32
N SER A 130 -10.84 -1.09 -0.60
CA SER A 130 -9.44 -0.97 -0.97
C SER A 130 -9.23 -1.15 -2.46
N VAL A 131 -8.06 -0.72 -2.93
CA VAL A 131 -7.60 -0.90 -4.30
C VAL A 131 -6.08 -1.09 -4.30
N THR A 132 -5.59 -1.88 -5.23
CA THR A 132 -4.16 -2.21 -5.34
C THR A 132 -3.39 -1.37 -6.36
N HIS A 133 -4.08 -0.53 -7.13
CA HIS A 133 -3.51 0.32 -8.18
C HIS A 133 -3.89 1.79 -8.00
N LEU A 134 -3.25 2.65 -8.77
CA LEU A 134 -3.55 4.07 -8.90
C LEU A 134 -4.54 4.30 -10.06
N GLY A 135 -5.04 5.53 -10.17
CA GLY A 135 -6.03 5.84 -11.19
C GLY A 135 -7.47 5.58 -10.74
N TRP A 136 -8.35 5.30 -11.66
CA TRP A 136 -9.76 5.06 -11.38
C TRP A 136 -9.98 3.69 -10.71
N ALA A 137 -10.68 3.70 -9.62
CA ALA A 137 -11.11 2.50 -8.89
C ALA A 137 -12.64 2.47 -8.79
N ASP A 138 -13.24 1.28 -8.74
CA ASP A 138 -14.68 1.08 -8.73
C ASP A 138 -15.35 1.63 -10.01
N GLY A 139 -14.68 1.43 -11.13
CA GLY A 139 -15.12 1.85 -12.46
C GLY A 139 -14.81 3.30 -12.81
N PRO A 140 -15.07 3.67 -14.07
CA PRO A 140 -14.88 5.04 -14.55
C PRO A 140 -15.76 6.01 -13.76
N LEU A 141 -15.18 7.14 -13.31
CA LEU A 141 -15.82 8.13 -12.43
C LEU A 141 -16.09 7.65 -10.99
N GLY A 142 -15.49 6.53 -10.58
CA GLY A 142 -15.38 6.14 -9.18
C GLY A 142 -14.37 7.00 -8.42
N ALA A 143 -13.66 6.41 -7.47
CA ALA A 143 -12.58 7.09 -6.78
C ALA A 143 -11.32 7.18 -7.65
N PHE A 144 -10.58 8.30 -7.60
CA PHE A 144 -9.29 8.43 -8.29
C PHE A 144 -8.13 8.40 -7.29
N MET A 145 -7.42 7.28 -7.27
CA MET A 145 -6.31 7.07 -6.35
C MET A 145 -5.03 7.74 -6.84
N PRO A 146 -4.26 8.38 -5.95
CA PRO A 146 -4.33 8.36 -4.48
C PRO A 146 -5.18 9.48 -3.85
N TYR A 147 -5.87 10.30 -4.62
CA TYR A 147 -6.52 11.52 -4.10
C TYR A 147 -7.74 11.23 -3.23
N ASP A 148 -8.40 10.08 -3.42
CA ASP A 148 -9.59 9.65 -2.67
C ASP A 148 -9.27 8.65 -1.56
N GLU A 149 -8.06 8.67 -1.00
CA GLU A 149 -7.66 7.78 0.12
C GLU A 149 -8.58 7.88 1.37
N GLY A 150 -9.34 8.98 1.51
CA GLY A 150 -10.31 9.13 2.60
C GLY A 150 -11.52 8.19 2.48
N GLU A 151 -11.90 7.83 1.26
CA GLU A 151 -13.03 6.95 0.95
C GLU A 151 -12.59 5.52 0.64
N MET A 152 -11.38 5.36 0.16
CA MET A 152 -10.83 4.08 -0.28
C MET A 152 -9.36 3.97 0.16
N ARG A 153 -8.96 2.79 0.62
CA ARG A 153 -7.59 2.54 1.03
C ARG A 153 -6.74 2.09 -0.16
N PHE A 154 -5.68 2.83 -0.46
CA PHE A 154 -4.65 2.36 -1.38
C PHE A 154 -3.78 1.31 -0.67
N ASP A 155 -3.84 0.07 -1.16
CA ASP A 155 -3.19 -1.11 -0.57
C ASP A 155 -2.44 -1.93 -1.64
N PRO A 156 -1.39 -1.34 -2.26
CA PRO A 156 -0.57 -2.04 -3.24
C PRO A 156 0.18 -3.21 -2.61
N SER A 157 0.76 -4.07 -3.44
CA SER A 157 1.62 -5.13 -2.93
C SER A 157 2.79 -4.55 -2.11
N PRO A 158 3.31 -5.26 -1.09
CA PRO A 158 4.36 -4.74 -0.22
C PRO A 158 5.61 -4.25 -0.95
N ASP A 159 5.98 -4.92 -2.04
CA ASP A 159 7.14 -4.57 -2.86
C ASP A 159 6.91 -3.28 -3.68
N GLU A 160 5.66 -2.94 -3.95
CA GLU A 160 5.24 -1.78 -4.72
C GLU A 160 4.90 -0.58 -3.82
N ALA A 161 4.36 -0.83 -2.62
CA ALA A 161 4.02 0.20 -1.65
C ALA A 161 5.21 1.08 -1.25
N LEU A 162 6.38 0.46 -1.05
CA LEU A 162 7.61 1.15 -0.68
C LEU A 162 8.14 2.05 -1.80
N LYS A 163 7.78 1.74 -3.07
CA LYS A 163 8.24 2.47 -4.25
C LYS A 163 7.25 3.51 -4.76
N ALA A 164 5.95 3.31 -4.51
CA ALA A 164 4.91 4.17 -5.02
C ALA A 164 4.73 5.45 -4.21
N ARG A 165 4.73 5.36 -2.89
CA ARG A 165 4.43 6.51 -2.01
C ARG A 165 5.36 7.72 -2.15
N PRO A 166 6.70 7.58 -2.22
CA PRO A 166 7.59 8.74 -2.23
C PRO A 166 7.41 9.64 -3.45
N PHE A 167 7.12 9.07 -4.64
CA PHE A 167 6.99 9.90 -5.84
C PHE A 167 5.62 10.57 -5.99
N MET A 168 4.63 10.14 -5.22
CA MET A 168 3.25 10.63 -5.32
C MET A 168 2.93 11.76 -4.36
N GLU A 169 3.86 12.12 -3.47
CA GLU A 169 3.66 13.23 -2.55
C GLU A 169 3.66 14.56 -3.30
N PRO A 170 2.59 15.39 -3.17
CA PRO A 170 2.55 16.69 -3.81
C PRO A 170 3.68 17.59 -3.26
N ALA A 171 4.39 18.27 -4.17
CA ALA A 171 5.44 19.22 -3.81
C ALA A 171 5.19 20.60 -4.46
N GLY A 172 5.39 21.66 -3.68
CA GLY A 172 5.16 23.02 -4.16
C GLY A 172 3.68 23.38 -4.36
N THR A 173 3.42 24.37 -5.17
CA THR A 173 2.09 24.85 -5.48
C THR A 173 1.77 24.75 -6.97
N LEU A 174 0.48 24.64 -7.31
CA LEU A 174 0.03 24.64 -8.69
C LEU A 174 0.48 25.92 -9.43
N ALA A 175 0.47 27.07 -8.77
CA ALA A 175 0.88 28.33 -9.37
C ALA A 175 2.37 28.34 -9.75
N GLU A 176 3.24 27.85 -8.87
CA GLU A 176 4.68 27.70 -9.14
C GLU A 176 4.94 26.69 -10.26
N TRP A 177 4.24 25.56 -10.26
CA TRP A 177 4.35 24.57 -11.32
C TRP A 177 3.94 25.14 -12.68
N VAL A 178 2.78 25.83 -12.76
CA VAL A 178 2.30 26.48 -13.99
C VAL A 178 3.30 27.54 -14.48
N ALA A 179 3.83 28.37 -13.58
CA ALA A 179 4.85 29.37 -13.92
C ALA A 179 6.14 28.72 -14.44
N GLY A 180 6.57 27.61 -13.82
CA GLY A 180 7.77 26.88 -14.22
C GLY A 180 7.70 26.27 -15.62
N ILE A 181 6.54 25.73 -16.02
CA ILE A 181 6.37 25.12 -17.35
C ILE A 181 6.00 26.15 -18.45
N ALA A 182 5.54 27.35 -18.09
CA ALA A 182 5.01 28.35 -19.03
C ALA A 182 5.96 28.68 -20.18
N PRO A 183 7.29 28.91 -19.96
CA PRO A 183 8.22 29.20 -21.03
C PRO A 183 8.34 28.08 -22.07
N ALA A 184 8.48 26.84 -21.62
CA ALA A 184 8.58 25.67 -22.49
C ALA A 184 7.27 25.42 -23.26
N ARG A 185 6.14 25.61 -22.59
CA ARG A 185 4.80 25.51 -23.18
C ARG A 185 4.56 26.56 -24.26
N ALA A 186 5.05 27.79 -24.07
CA ALA A 186 4.97 28.85 -25.07
C ALA A 186 5.87 28.59 -26.30
N ALA A 187 7.09 28.08 -26.06
CA ALA A 187 8.10 27.90 -27.07
C ALA A 187 7.92 26.65 -27.95
N SER A 188 7.33 25.56 -27.43
CA SER A 188 7.33 24.26 -28.08
C SER A 188 5.94 23.64 -28.25
N PRO A 189 5.45 23.47 -29.49
CA PRO A 189 4.24 22.69 -29.76
C PRO A 189 4.36 21.23 -29.29
N LEU A 190 5.55 20.62 -29.47
CA LEU A 190 5.82 19.26 -29.04
C LEU A 190 5.66 19.12 -27.52
N PHE A 191 6.21 20.06 -26.75
CA PHE A 191 6.04 20.08 -25.31
C PHE A 191 4.56 20.11 -24.91
N ARG A 192 3.76 20.94 -25.58
CA ARG A 192 2.30 20.99 -25.35
C ARG A 192 1.60 19.67 -25.64
N CYS A 193 1.97 19.01 -26.75
CA CYS A 193 1.39 17.71 -27.09
C CYS A 193 1.71 16.64 -26.05
N VAL A 194 2.97 16.54 -25.58
CA VAL A 194 3.38 15.55 -24.58
C VAL A 194 2.71 15.81 -23.24
N LEU A 195 2.67 17.08 -22.83
CA LEU A 195 1.99 17.46 -21.60
C LEU A 195 0.47 17.17 -21.67
N ALA A 196 -0.18 17.47 -22.82
CA ALA A 196 -1.58 17.15 -23.03
C ALA A 196 -1.83 15.63 -23.01
N ALA A 197 -0.93 14.82 -23.58
CA ALA A 197 -1.02 13.37 -23.52
C ALA A 197 -0.93 12.84 -22.07
N SER A 198 -0.11 13.46 -21.24
CA SER A 198 -0.04 13.13 -19.81
C SER A 198 -1.38 13.38 -19.11
N PHE A 199 -1.99 14.56 -19.32
CA PHE A 199 -3.31 14.86 -18.77
C PHE A 199 -4.45 14.03 -19.38
N ALA A 200 -4.27 13.51 -20.58
CA ALA A 200 -5.27 12.67 -21.23
C ALA A 200 -5.32 11.24 -20.68
N SER A 201 -4.28 10.78 -19.98
CA SER A 201 -4.22 9.38 -19.52
C SER A 201 -5.44 8.94 -18.69
N PRO A 202 -5.94 9.67 -17.68
CA PRO A 202 -7.14 9.27 -16.94
C PRO A 202 -8.43 9.37 -17.76
N LEU A 203 -8.42 10.05 -18.90
CA LEU A 203 -9.58 10.16 -19.77
C LEU A 203 -9.71 8.98 -20.74
N VAL A 204 -8.66 8.20 -20.94
CA VAL A 204 -8.65 7.06 -21.87
C VAL A 204 -9.74 6.05 -21.51
N ALA A 205 -9.78 5.63 -20.26
CA ALA A 205 -10.81 4.70 -19.77
C ALA A 205 -12.21 5.32 -19.81
N LEU A 206 -12.35 6.57 -19.37
CA LEU A 206 -13.63 7.30 -19.37
C LEU A 206 -14.27 7.43 -20.76
N LEU A 207 -13.44 7.67 -21.77
CA LEU A 207 -13.88 7.88 -23.15
C LEU A 207 -13.95 6.57 -23.97
N GLY A 208 -13.56 5.44 -23.39
CA GLY A 208 -13.49 4.17 -24.10
C GLY A 208 -12.52 4.17 -25.27
N VAL A 209 -11.47 5.01 -25.22
CA VAL A 209 -10.48 5.12 -26.30
C VAL A 209 -9.40 4.06 -26.10
N GLN A 210 -8.81 3.60 -27.19
CA GLN A 210 -7.67 2.68 -27.08
C GLN A 210 -6.46 3.37 -26.47
N THR A 211 -5.73 2.64 -25.62
CA THR A 211 -4.44 3.08 -25.10
C THR A 211 -3.49 3.43 -26.25
N PHE A 212 -2.79 4.53 -26.14
CA PHE A 212 -1.86 5.02 -27.15
C PHE A 212 -0.47 5.25 -26.56
N ILE A 213 0.53 5.25 -27.41
CA ILE A 213 1.93 5.51 -27.07
C ILE A 213 2.38 6.80 -27.74
N VAL A 214 2.99 7.69 -26.97
CA VAL A 214 3.68 8.87 -27.48
C VAL A 214 5.18 8.59 -27.49
N TYR A 215 5.76 8.47 -28.67
CA TYR A 215 7.16 8.19 -28.86
C TYR A 215 7.93 9.46 -29.26
N LEU A 216 8.91 9.86 -28.44
CA LEU A 216 9.76 11.01 -28.68
C LEU A 216 11.10 10.57 -29.27
N TRP A 217 11.38 10.94 -30.48
CA TRP A 217 12.66 10.66 -31.15
C TRP A 217 13.34 11.96 -31.60
N GLY A 218 14.66 11.92 -31.76
CA GLY A 218 15.43 13.09 -32.22
C GLY A 218 16.86 13.06 -31.67
N ARG A 219 17.64 14.06 -32.06
CA ARG A 219 19.06 14.19 -31.67
C ARG A 219 19.22 14.24 -30.15
N SER A 220 20.39 13.81 -29.65
CA SER A 220 20.75 14.02 -28.27
C SER A 220 20.67 15.51 -27.90
N ARG A 221 20.32 15.83 -26.66
CA ARG A 221 20.14 17.19 -26.15
C ARG A 221 19.04 18.02 -26.83
N SER A 222 18.05 17.38 -27.45
CA SER A 222 16.90 18.07 -28.06
C SER A 222 15.75 18.36 -27.07
N GLY A 223 15.94 18.15 -25.76
CA GLY A 223 14.94 18.45 -24.75
C GLY A 223 13.91 17.32 -24.50
N LYS A 224 14.15 16.08 -24.97
CA LYS A 224 13.24 14.94 -24.76
C LYS A 224 13.02 14.65 -23.26
N THR A 225 14.10 14.35 -22.54
CA THR A 225 14.04 14.03 -21.10
C THR A 225 13.41 15.15 -20.25
N PRO A 226 13.76 16.44 -20.40
CA PRO A 226 13.05 17.52 -19.72
C PRO A 226 11.54 17.57 -20.04
N THR A 227 11.16 17.27 -21.28
CA THR A 227 9.73 17.21 -21.67
C THR A 227 9.01 16.05 -20.98
N LEU A 228 9.63 14.87 -20.91
CA LEU A 228 9.10 13.72 -20.17
C LEU A 228 9.00 14.02 -18.67
N LYS A 229 10.02 14.66 -18.10
CA LYS A 229 10.00 15.07 -16.68
C LYS A 229 8.87 16.04 -16.37
N ALA A 230 8.61 16.99 -17.26
CA ALA A 230 7.47 17.89 -17.12
C ALA A 230 6.12 17.15 -17.23
N ALA A 231 6.01 16.16 -18.11
CA ALA A 231 4.82 15.32 -18.19
C ALA A 231 4.63 14.44 -16.97
N GLY A 232 5.71 13.89 -16.41
CA GLY A 232 5.68 13.09 -15.18
C GLY A 232 5.39 13.90 -13.92
N SER A 233 5.85 15.17 -13.87
CA SER A 233 5.61 16.07 -12.73
C SER A 233 4.15 16.44 -12.50
N VAL A 234 3.26 16.10 -13.43
CA VAL A 234 1.80 16.19 -13.24
C VAL A 234 1.33 15.21 -12.16
N TRP A 235 1.99 14.07 -12.03
CA TRP A 235 1.56 12.93 -11.23
C TRP A 235 2.43 12.67 -10.01
N GLY A 236 3.66 13.18 -10.01
CA GLY A 236 4.58 12.94 -8.92
C GLY A 236 5.99 13.46 -9.16
N ASP A 237 6.94 13.02 -8.36
CA ASP A 237 8.34 13.42 -8.47
C ASP A 237 8.97 12.88 -9.77
N PRO A 238 9.39 13.76 -10.70
CA PRO A 238 10.01 13.37 -11.96
C PRO A 238 11.52 13.08 -11.86
N THR A 239 12.09 13.00 -10.66
CA THR A 239 13.52 12.71 -10.50
C THR A 239 13.85 11.26 -10.85
N GLU A 240 15.04 11.06 -11.40
CA GLU A 240 15.56 9.73 -11.73
C GLU A 240 16.19 9.08 -10.48
N GLY A 241 15.99 7.77 -10.31
CA GLY A 241 16.55 7.02 -9.19
C GLY A 241 15.97 5.61 -9.10
N SER A 242 16.45 4.82 -8.15
CA SER A 242 15.99 3.43 -7.94
C SER A 242 14.50 3.33 -7.64
N ASP A 243 13.93 4.35 -7.02
CA ASP A 243 12.53 4.42 -6.60
C ASP A 243 11.74 5.40 -7.46
N SER A 244 12.25 5.70 -8.66
CA SER A 244 11.67 6.66 -9.59
C SER A 244 10.35 6.17 -10.20
N TYR A 245 9.46 7.13 -10.44
CA TYR A 245 8.30 6.98 -11.32
C TYR A 245 8.72 6.66 -12.77
N PHE A 246 9.88 7.20 -13.20
CA PHE A 246 10.45 6.95 -14.51
C PHE A 246 11.01 5.54 -14.60
N ARG A 247 10.79 4.91 -15.75
CA ARG A 247 11.37 3.62 -16.12
C ARG A 247 12.38 3.81 -17.24
N THR A 248 13.23 2.82 -17.41
CA THR A 248 14.19 2.76 -18.53
C THR A 248 14.02 1.46 -19.30
N PHE A 249 14.48 1.42 -20.54
CA PHE A 249 14.50 0.16 -21.30
C PHE A 249 15.54 -0.85 -20.77
N ALA A 250 16.40 -0.44 -19.84
CA ALA A 250 17.28 -1.34 -19.10
C ALA A 250 16.52 -2.12 -18.01
N ASP A 251 15.32 -1.68 -17.64
CA ASP A 251 14.45 -2.39 -16.70
C ASP A 251 13.98 -3.71 -17.30
N THR A 252 13.76 -4.70 -16.43
CA THR A 252 13.23 -5.98 -16.91
C THR A 252 11.80 -5.80 -17.42
N PRO A 253 11.37 -6.54 -18.47
CA PRO A 253 9.99 -6.51 -18.96
C PRO A 253 8.95 -6.72 -17.85
N LYS A 254 9.25 -7.59 -16.89
CA LYS A 254 8.40 -7.84 -15.72
C LYS A 254 8.25 -6.61 -14.82
N SER A 255 9.32 -5.82 -14.64
CA SER A 255 9.27 -4.57 -13.85
C SER A 255 8.40 -3.52 -14.54
N ILE A 256 8.51 -3.39 -15.87
CA ILE A 256 7.71 -2.45 -16.66
C ILE A 256 6.22 -2.83 -16.61
N VAL A 257 5.89 -4.12 -16.79
CA VAL A 257 4.49 -4.60 -16.70
C VAL A 257 3.90 -4.35 -15.31
N ARG A 258 4.67 -4.58 -14.25
CA ARG A 258 4.23 -4.30 -12.87
C ARG A 258 3.98 -2.81 -12.65
N ALA A 259 4.89 -1.96 -13.15
CA ALA A 259 4.71 -0.52 -13.06
C ALA A 259 3.45 -0.06 -13.81
N ALA A 260 3.19 -0.60 -15.00
CA ALA A 260 1.99 -0.31 -15.77
C ALA A 260 0.72 -0.75 -15.04
N ALA A 261 0.74 -1.93 -14.42
CA ALA A 261 -0.40 -2.40 -13.61
C ALA A 261 -0.67 -1.52 -12.38
N LEU A 262 0.40 -1.05 -11.71
CA LEU A 262 0.27 -0.16 -10.56
C LEU A 262 -0.25 1.23 -10.96
N LEU A 263 0.25 1.79 -12.05
CA LEU A 263 -0.08 3.14 -12.49
C LEU A 263 -1.47 3.24 -13.15
N HIS A 264 -1.96 2.15 -13.71
CA HIS A 264 -3.26 1.99 -14.37
C HIS A 264 -3.64 3.15 -15.30
N ASP A 265 -4.35 4.19 -14.85
CA ASP A 265 -4.78 5.34 -15.65
C ASP A 265 -3.80 6.53 -15.62
N ILE A 266 -2.65 6.34 -15.02
CA ILE A 266 -1.55 7.32 -14.99
C ILE A 266 -0.53 6.93 -16.06
N PRO A 267 0.11 7.89 -16.79
CA PRO A 267 1.02 7.53 -17.87
C PRO A 267 2.26 6.80 -17.36
N VAL A 268 2.61 5.69 -17.98
CA VAL A 268 3.91 5.04 -17.78
C VAL A 268 4.94 5.78 -18.64
N ILE A 269 5.97 6.35 -18.00
CA ILE A 269 7.02 7.08 -18.68
C ILE A 269 8.28 6.22 -18.71
N ILE A 270 8.81 5.98 -19.92
CA ILE A 270 10.03 5.20 -20.14
C ILE A 270 11.01 6.10 -20.91
N ASP A 271 12.15 6.40 -20.30
CA ASP A 271 13.24 7.16 -20.93
C ASP A 271 14.38 6.22 -21.35
N GLU A 272 15.32 6.72 -22.16
CA GLU A 272 16.49 5.99 -22.66
C GLU A 272 16.17 4.72 -23.46
N LEU A 273 15.64 4.91 -24.67
CA LEU A 273 15.69 3.89 -25.71
C LEU A 273 17.10 3.91 -26.30
N GLN A 274 17.95 2.98 -25.91
CA GLN A 274 19.25 2.76 -26.53
C GLN A 274 19.14 1.77 -27.68
#